data_bf60708f4d3f5cfa5caf74321e8c65e3
#
_entry.id   bf60708f4d3f5cfa5caf74321e8c65e3
#
_cell.length_a   1.000
_cell.length_b   1.000
_cell.length_c   1.000
_cell.angle_alpha   90.00
_cell.angle_beta   90.00
_cell.angle_gamma   90.00
#
_symmetry.space_group_name_H-M   'P 1'
#
loop_
_entity.id
_entity.type
_entity.pdbx_description
1 polymer ?
#
loop_
_entity_poly.entity_id
_entity_poly.type
_entity_poly.pdbx_seq_one_letter_code
_entity_poly.pdbx_strand_id
1 'polypeptide(L)'
;MWALWWPDLLTALNGASGSDMESSRPATIGDRPLLGELAGRARMEMGGKRGGDVLDRLDVDRDLPVASVERLLAHEGGVVVVGCIDDTPVGFGAMLVEVAADGSPHAVVEQIYVEPGARAVGVGGSMIELLIAEATARGAVGIEALALPGDRATKNFFEAQGMVARAIIVHRRLDR
;
A
#
# COMPACT_ATOMS: atom_id res chain seq x y z
N MET A 1 -13.36 -19.96 4.43
CA MET A 1 -14.35 -20.14 3.31
C MET A 1 -14.29 -18.97 2.33
N TRP A 2 -13.12 -18.28 2.15
CA TRP A 2 -12.91 -17.06 1.34
C TRP A 2 -12.02 -17.27 0.12
N ALA A 3 -11.43 -18.45 -0.06
CA ALA A 3 -10.47 -18.75 -1.13
C ALA A 3 -11.10 -18.92 -2.53
N LEU A 4 -12.42 -18.79 -2.69
CA LEU A 4 -13.13 -19.09 -3.95
C LEU A 4 -13.52 -17.85 -4.78
N TRP A 5 -13.23 -16.63 -4.31
CA TRP A 5 -13.66 -15.37 -5.00
C TRP A 5 -12.56 -14.71 -5.84
N TRP A 6 -11.32 -15.11 -5.67
CA TRP A 6 -10.17 -14.51 -6.36
C TRP A 6 -10.16 -14.66 -7.89
N PRO A 7 -10.58 -15.80 -8.49
CA PRO A 7 -10.55 -15.96 -9.95
C PRO A 7 -11.52 -15.07 -10.71
N ASP A 8 -12.68 -14.75 -10.13
CA ASP A 8 -13.75 -14.02 -10.84
C ASP A 8 -13.46 -12.51 -10.93
N LEU A 9 -12.81 -11.92 -9.92
CA LEU A 9 -12.43 -10.51 -9.92
C LEU A 9 -11.30 -10.23 -10.94
N LEU A 10 -10.33 -11.14 -11.06
CA LEU A 10 -9.27 -11.07 -12.06
C LEU A 10 -9.82 -11.09 -13.50
N THR A 11 -10.89 -11.84 -13.73
CA THR A 11 -11.54 -11.92 -15.06
C THR A 11 -12.28 -10.63 -15.42
N ALA A 12 -12.84 -9.94 -14.43
CA ALA A 12 -13.54 -8.67 -14.64
C ALA A 12 -12.57 -7.49 -14.92
N LEU A 13 -11.39 -7.50 -14.33
CA LEU A 13 -10.35 -6.46 -14.49
C LEU A 13 -9.49 -6.68 -15.74
N ASN A 14 -9.31 -7.92 -16.21
CA ASN A 14 -8.56 -8.25 -17.43
C ASN A 14 -9.34 -8.00 -18.73
N GLY A 15 -10.56 -7.47 -18.69
CA GLY A 15 -11.37 -7.15 -19.86
C GLY A 15 -10.97 -5.87 -20.61
N ALA A 16 -9.97 -5.12 -20.15
CA ALA A 16 -9.42 -3.95 -20.83
C ALA A 16 -8.24 -4.38 -21.73
N SER A 17 -8.51 -4.75 -22.96
CA SER A 17 -7.51 -5.01 -23.99
C SER A 17 -6.94 -3.67 -24.50
N GLY A 18 -5.91 -3.21 -23.87
CA GLY A 18 -4.96 -2.21 -24.34
C GLY A 18 -3.63 -2.59 -23.71
N SER A 19 -2.53 -2.54 -24.43
CA SER A 19 -1.20 -2.76 -23.89
C SER A 19 -0.83 -1.59 -22.98
N ASP A 20 -1.44 -1.50 -21.80
CA ASP A 20 -1.03 -0.54 -20.80
C ASP A 20 0.35 -0.99 -20.31
N MET A 21 1.37 -0.15 -20.54
CA MET A 21 2.74 -0.41 -20.08
C MET A 21 2.78 -0.58 -18.56
N GLU A 22 1.88 0.08 -17.86
CA GLU A 22 1.71 0.00 -16.42
C GLU A 22 0.55 -0.92 -16.01
N SER A 23 0.79 -1.77 -15.06
CA SER A 23 -0.19 -2.73 -14.53
C SER A 23 0.02 -3.00 -13.04
N SER A 24 -0.97 -3.62 -12.42
CA SER A 24 -0.82 -4.16 -11.06
C SER A 24 -1.48 -5.53 -10.96
N ARG A 25 -0.93 -6.36 -10.10
CA ARG A 25 -1.46 -7.70 -9.81
C ARG A 25 -1.34 -8.04 -8.33
N PRO A 26 -2.15 -8.96 -7.84
CA PRO A 26 -1.91 -9.54 -6.52
C PRO A 26 -0.51 -10.13 -6.40
N ALA A 27 0.08 -9.96 -5.22
CA ALA A 27 1.34 -10.60 -4.90
C ALA A 27 1.15 -12.08 -4.65
N THR A 28 2.14 -12.86 -5.03
CA THR A 28 2.22 -14.29 -4.76
C THR A 28 3.34 -14.61 -3.78
N ILE A 29 3.39 -15.82 -3.28
CA ILE A 29 4.47 -16.27 -2.40
C ILE A 29 5.85 -16.18 -3.09
N GLY A 30 5.89 -16.30 -4.42
CA GLY A 30 7.09 -16.16 -5.22
C GLY A 30 7.66 -14.74 -5.27
N ASP A 31 6.84 -13.74 -4.96
CA ASP A 31 7.26 -12.33 -4.94
C ASP A 31 7.99 -11.91 -3.65
N ARG A 32 8.04 -12.79 -2.63
CA ARG A 32 8.64 -12.47 -1.31
C ARG A 32 10.04 -11.83 -1.37
N PRO A 33 11.01 -12.37 -2.13
CA PRO A 33 12.34 -11.77 -2.18
C PRO A 33 12.30 -10.34 -2.73
N LEU A 34 11.57 -10.13 -3.81
CA LEU A 34 11.37 -8.81 -4.43
C LEU A 34 10.69 -7.83 -3.46
N LEU A 35 9.60 -8.26 -2.83
CA LEU A 35 8.86 -7.44 -1.88
C LEU A 35 9.73 -7.01 -0.70
N GLY A 36 10.60 -7.90 -0.22
CA GLY A 36 11.58 -7.58 0.81
C GLY A 36 12.56 -6.49 0.40
N GLU A 37 13.06 -6.53 -0.83
CA GLU A 37 13.94 -5.50 -1.38
C GLU A 37 13.23 -4.15 -1.52
N LEU A 38 12.04 -4.15 -2.13
CA LEU A 38 11.24 -2.94 -2.32
C LEU A 38 10.82 -2.31 -0.99
N ALA A 39 10.41 -3.11 -0.01
CA ALA A 39 10.07 -2.64 1.34
C ALA A 39 11.28 -2.03 2.07
N GLY A 40 12.47 -2.62 1.91
CA GLY A 40 13.70 -2.07 2.42
C GLY A 40 14.02 -0.68 1.83
N ARG A 41 13.86 -0.52 0.51
CA ARG A 41 14.06 0.77 -0.17
C ARG A 41 13.02 1.80 0.25
N ALA A 42 11.75 1.40 0.35
CA ALA A 42 10.66 2.26 0.83
C ALA A 42 10.96 2.81 2.23
N ARG A 43 11.41 1.95 3.15
CA ARG A 43 11.77 2.35 4.53
C ARG A 43 12.94 3.32 4.55
N MET A 44 13.99 3.07 3.77
CA MET A 44 15.15 3.99 3.69
C MET A 44 14.72 5.38 3.18
N GLU A 45 13.86 5.43 2.15
CA GLU A 45 13.35 6.69 1.61
C GLU A 45 12.48 7.42 2.65
N MET A 46 11.59 6.70 3.34
CA MET A 46 10.71 7.29 4.35
C MET A 46 11.49 7.83 5.55
N GLY A 47 12.51 7.11 6.03
CA GLY A 47 13.37 7.57 7.12
C GLY A 47 14.11 8.87 6.83
N GLY A 48 14.41 9.16 5.57
CA GLY A 48 15.01 10.42 5.12
C GLY A 48 14.03 11.60 5.01
N LYS A 49 12.72 11.36 5.08
CA LYS A 49 11.70 12.40 4.97
C LYS A 49 11.42 13.06 6.32
N ARG A 50 10.95 14.31 6.30
CA ARG A 50 10.54 15.03 7.51
C ARG A 50 9.40 14.29 8.21
N GLY A 51 9.62 13.92 9.46
CA GLY A 51 8.65 13.17 10.27
C GLY A 51 8.81 11.65 10.18
N GLY A 52 9.70 11.14 9.32
CA GLY A 52 10.01 9.71 9.25
C GLY A 52 10.53 9.16 10.58
N ASP A 53 11.37 9.92 11.27
CA ASP A 53 11.88 9.57 12.61
C ASP A 53 10.79 9.48 13.68
N VAL A 54 9.69 10.17 13.52
CA VAL A 54 8.53 10.10 14.42
C VAL A 54 7.76 8.80 14.16
N LEU A 55 7.57 8.44 12.89
CA LEU A 55 6.91 7.19 12.53
C LEU A 55 7.69 5.98 13.05
N ASP A 56 9.01 5.95 12.86
CA ASP A 56 9.87 4.88 13.38
C ASP A 56 9.75 4.68 14.90
N ARG A 57 9.33 5.70 15.64
CA ARG A 57 9.11 5.63 17.09
C ARG A 57 7.68 5.25 17.47
N LEU A 58 6.72 5.60 16.63
CA LEU A 58 5.29 5.28 16.83
C LEU A 58 4.96 3.88 16.33
N ASP A 59 5.79 3.33 15.45
CA ASP A 59 5.66 1.96 14.98
C ASP A 59 6.05 1.02 16.14
N VAL A 60 5.01 0.53 16.81
CA VAL A 60 5.15 -0.34 17.99
C VAL A 60 5.66 -1.72 17.57
N ASP A 61 5.31 -2.15 16.36
CA ASP A 61 5.79 -3.35 15.70
C ASP A 61 6.98 -3.00 14.79
N ARG A 62 8.16 -2.88 15.38
CA ARG A 62 9.43 -2.64 14.67
C ARG A 62 9.87 -3.81 13.81
N ASP A 63 8.95 -4.44 13.14
CA ASP A 63 9.26 -5.51 12.22
C ASP A 63 10.19 -5.00 11.12
N LEU A 64 11.17 -5.83 10.76
CA LEU A 64 11.95 -5.58 9.56
C LEU A 64 10.98 -5.39 8.39
N PRO A 65 11.26 -4.51 7.41
CA PRO A 65 10.37 -4.24 6.28
C PRO A 65 9.85 -5.51 5.60
N VAL A 66 10.68 -6.52 5.52
CA VAL A 66 10.34 -7.87 5.01
C VAL A 66 9.29 -8.53 5.89
N ALA A 67 9.47 -8.52 7.21
CA ALA A 67 8.56 -9.16 8.16
C ALA A 67 7.16 -8.52 8.14
N SER A 68 7.07 -7.20 7.97
CA SER A 68 5.80 -6.47 7.80
C SER A 68 5.03 -6.97 6.56
N VAL A 69 5.69 -7.08 5.40
CA VAL A 69 5.05 -7.59 4.18
C VAL A 69 4.70 -9.08 4.32
N GLU A 70 5.57 -9.89 4.94
CA GLU A 70 5.30 -11.30 5.19
C GLU A 70 4.12 -11.51 6.13
N ARG A 71 3.99 -10.67 7.16
CA ARG A 71 2.84 -10.64 8.06
C ARG A 71 1.55 -10.41 7.28
N LEU A 72 1.53 -9.41 6.39
CA LEU A 72 0.36 -9.10 5.57
C LEU A 72 0.01 -10.21 4.58
N LEU A 73 1.02 -10.84 3.95
CA LEU A 73 0.82 -11.99 3.06
C LEU A 73 0.23 -13.22 3.79
N ALA A 74 0.49 -13.35 5.10
CA ALA A 74 -0.01 -14.44 5.93
C ALA A 74 -1.32 -14.10 6.66
N HIS A 75 -1.70 -12.81 6.73
CA HIS A 75 -2.86 -12.36 7.47
C HIS A 75 -4.13 -12.46 6.63
N GLU A 76 -5.23 -12.92 7.20
CA GLU A 76 -6.53 -13.06 6.50
C GLU A 76 -7.04 -11.73 5.92
N GLY A 77 -6.89 -10.64 6.67
CA GLY A 77 -7.22 -9.27 6.23
C GLY A 77 -6.15 -8.63 5.34
N GLY A 78 -4.99 -9.25 5.17
CA GLY A 78 -3.87 -8.68 4.43
C GLY A 78 -4.09 -8.72 2.92
N VAL A 79 -3.69 -7.66 2.25
CA VAL A 79 -3.68 -7.54 0.79
C VAL A 79 -2.34 -6.96 0.36
N VAL A 80 -1.63 -7.65 -0.51
CA VAL A 80 -0.38 -7.17 -1.09
C VAL A 80 -0.47 -7.24 -2.60
N VAL A 81 -0.08 -6.16 -3.27
CA VAL A 81 -0.09 -6.03 -4.74
C VAL A 81 1.29 -5.65 -5.24
N VAL A 82 1.59 -6.06 -6.47
CA VAL A 82 2.83 -5.72 -7.18
C VAL A 82 2.47 -4.84 -8.36
N GLY A 83 3.15 -3.71 -8.50
CA GLY A 83 3.04 -2.80 -9.64
C GLY A 83 4.14 -3.09 -10.65
N CYS A 84 3.78 -3.13 -11.95
CA CYS A 84 4.66 -3.52 -13.03
C CYS A 84 4.66 -2.48 -14.17
N ILE A 85 5.76 -2.44 -14.93
CA ILE A 85 5.86 -1.84 -16.25
C ILE A 85 6.32 -2.96 -17.19
N ASP A 86 5.58 -3.22 -18.27
CA ASP A 86 5.87 -4.31 -19.21
C ASP A 86 6.19 -5.63 -18.48
N ASP A 87 5.33 -6.02 -17.53
CA ASP A 87 5.49 -7.18 -16.64
C ASP A 87 6.70 -7.14 -15.70
N THR A 88 7.53 -6.11 -15.77
CA THR A 88 8.66 -5.92 -14.84
C THR A 88 8.18 -5.28 -13.54
N PRO A 89 8.33 -5.95 -12.39
CA PRO A 89 7.93 -5.39 -11.10
C PRO A 89 8.78 -4.17 -10.73
N VAL A 90 8.11 -3.06 -10.42
CA VAL A 90 8.77 -1.77 -10.08
C VAL A 90 8.17 -1.11 -8.83
N GLY A 91 7.21 -1.76 -8.20
CA GLY A 91 6.57 -1.21 -7.01
C GLY A 91 5.72 -2.25 -6.28
N PHE A 92 5.25 -1.89 -5.10
CA PHE A 92 4.29 -2.69 -4.34
C PHE A 92 3.37 -1.80 -3.51
N GLY A 93 2.20 -2.35 -3.19
CA GLY A 93 1.25 -1.81 -2.22
C GLY A 93 0.87 -2.87 -1.21
N ALA A 94 0.70 -2.49 0.04
CA ALA A 94 0.31 -3.39 1.12
C ALA A 94 -0.75 -2.73 2.01
N MET A 95 -1.82 -3.46 2.28
CA MET A 95 -3.01 -3.00 2.98
C MET A 95 -3.48 -4.07 3.95
N LEU A 96 -4.01 -3.64 5.09
CA LEU A 96 -4.72 -4.49 6.05
C LEU A 96 -6.19 -4.07 6.12
N VAL A 97 -7.09 -5.03 6.07
CA VAL A 97 -8.52 -4.84 6.36
C VAL A 97 -8.81 -5.40 7.73
N GLU A 98 -9.23 -4.55 8.65
CA GLU A 98 -9.53 -4.88 10.05
C GLU A 98 -10.95 -4.48 10.40
N VAL A 99 -11.43 -4.97 11.53
CA VAL A 99 -12.70 -4.55 12.11
C VAL A 99 -12.44 -3.36 13.02
N ALA A 100 -13.02 -2.22 12.68
CA ALA A 100 -12.93 -1.00 13.49
C ALA A 100 -13.71 -1.13 14.81
N ALA A 101 -13.54 -0.17 15.73
CA ALA A 101 -14.16 -0.18 17.05
C ALA A 101 -15.70 -0.17 17.00
N ASP A 102 -16.30 0.31 15.93
CA ASP A 102 -17.75 0.30 15.69
C ASP A 102 -18.26 -1.00 15.05
N GLY A 103 -17.37 -1.96 14.81
CA GLY A 103 -17.68 -3.26 14.19
C GLY A 103 -17.67 -3.24 12.65
N SER A 104 -17.39 -2.11 12.00
CA SER A 104 -17.32 -2.04 10.55
C SER A 104 -15.95 -2.48 10.02
N PRO A 105 -15.86 -3.14 8.84
CA PRO A 105 -14.58 -3.38 8.18
C PRO A 105 -13.96 -2.05 7.73
N HIS A 106 -12.66 -1.88 7.99
CA HIS A 106 -11.88 -0.70 7.65
C HIS A 106 -10.54 -1.09 7.03
N ALA A 107 -10.13 -0.39 5.99
CA ALA A 107 -8.90 -0.68 5.27
C ALA A 107 -7.82 0.36 5.57
N VAL A 108 -6.59 -0.10 5.83
CA VAL A 108 -5.44 0.77 6.06
C VAL A 108 -4.32 0.38 5.09
N VAL A 109 -3.95 1.29 4.21
CA VAL A 109 -2.76 1.15 3.36
C VAL A 109 -1.54 1.41 4.23
N GLU A 110 -0.84 0.35 4.58
CA GLU A 110 0.36 0.43 5.43
C GLU A 110 1.58 0.89 4.63
N GLN A 111 1.68 0.44 3.39
CA GLN A 111 2.79 0.78 2.51
C GLN A 111 2.31 0.93 1.06
N ILE A 112 2.86 1.90 0.35
CA ILE A 112 2.82 1.99 -1.11
C ILE A 112 4.13 2.59 -1.58
N TYR A 113 4.78 1.92 -2.51
CA TYR A 113 6.08 2.32 -3.02
C TYR A 113 6.22 2.02 -4.50
N VAL A 114 6.80 2.95 -5.23
CA VAL A 114 7.23 2.79 -6.62
C VAL A 114 8.68 3.24 -6.73
N GLU A 115 9.51 2.48 -7.40
CA GLU A 115 10.89 2.84 -7.70
C GLU A 115 10.96 4.24 -8.29
N PRO A 116 11.93 5.09 -7.88
CA PRO A 116 12.01 6.49 -8.34
C PRO A 116 11.98 6.64 -9.85
N GLY A 117 12.66 5.75 -10.57
CA GLY A 117 12.72 5.77 -12.04
C GLY A 117 11.43 5.33 -12.75
N ALA A 118 10.48 4.76 -12.00
CA ALA A 118 9.20 4.25 -12.50
C ALA A 118 8.00 5.07 -12.00
N ARG A 119 8.22 6.23 -11.40
CA ARG A 119 7.16 7.12 -10.89
C ARG A 119 6.56 7.97 -12.00
N ALA A 120 5.35 8.46 -11.76
CA ALA A 120 4.59 9.37 -12.64
C ALA A 120 4.21 8.78 -14.02
N VAL A 121 4.25 7.45 -14.17
CA VAL A 121 3.78 6.74 -15.36
C VAL A 121 2.53 5.87 -15.11
N GLY A 122 1.84 6.02 -13.95
CA GLY A 122 0.56 5.34 -13.69
C GLY A 122 0.63 4.14 -12.72
N VAL A 123 1.80 3.51 -12.52
CA VAL A 123 1.94 2.30 -11.69
C VAL A 123 1.35 2.46 -10.28
N GLY A 124 1.62 3.59 -9.62
CA GLY A 124 1.03 3.87 -8.30
C GLY A 124 -0.50 3.95 -8.34
N GLY A 125 -1.04 4.56 -9.40
CA GLY A 125 -2.49 4.64 -9.65
C GLY A 125 -3.10 3.25 -9.80
N SER A 126 -2.54 2.41 -10.66
CA SER A 126 -3.00 1.04 -10.86
C SER A 126 -2.99 0.22 -9.55
N MET A 127 -1.94 0.35 -8.73
CA MET A 127 -1.87 -0.35 -7.44
C MET A 127 -2.93 0.13 -6.44
N ILE A 128 -3.14 1.45 -6.30
CA ILE A 128 -4.12 1.96 -5.33
C ILE A 128 -5.56 1.63 -5.77
N GLU A 129 -5.85 1.64 -7.07
CA GLU A 129 -7.14 1.22 -7.60
C GLU A 129 -7.44 -0.25 -7.27
N LEU A 130 -6.44 -1.14 -7.42
CA LEU A 130 -6.59 -2.54 -7.05
C LEU A 130 -6.80 -2.72 -5.55
N LEU A 131 -6.08 -1.96 -4.69
CA LEU A 131 -6.28 -1.97 -3.24
C LEU A 131 -7.69 -1.47 -2.86
N ILE A 132 -8.19 -0.41 -3.50
CA ILE A 132 -9.54 0.11 -3.28
C ILE A 132 -10.60 -0.91 -3.70
N ALA A 133 -10.41 -1.58 -4.84
CA ALA A 133 -11.30 -2.64 -5.30
C ALA A 133 -11.36 -3.81 -4.31
N GLU A 134 -10.21 -4.24 -3.79
CA GLU A 134 -10.12 -5.28 -2.76
C GLU A 134 -10.77 -4.87 -1.43
N ALA A 135 -10.53 -3.64 -0.96
CA ALA A 135 -11.17 -3.10 0.24
C ALA A 135 -12.69 -3.10 0.09
N THR A 136 -13.18 -2.64 -1.07
CA THR A 136 -14.61 -2.62 -1.39
C THR A 136 -15.22 -4.02 -1.43
N ALA A 137 -14.55 -4.98 -2.08
CA ALA A 137 -14.99 -6.37 -2.15
C ALA A 137 -15.07 -7.04 -0.77
N ARG A 138 -14.24 -6.61 0.19
CA ARG A 138 -14.25 -7.05 1.59
C ARG A 138 -15.23 -6.26 2.47
N GLY A 139 -16.01 -5.35 1.89
CA GLY A 139 -17.02 -4.57 2.58
C GLY A 139 -16.47 -3.45 3.46
N ALA A 140 -15.23 -3.01 3.23
CA ALA A 140 -14.67 -1.89 3.98
C ALA A 140 -15.48 -0.61 3.72
N VAL A 141 -15.80 0.11 4.81
CA VAL A 141 -16.56 1.36 4.75
C VAL A 141 -15.65 2.59 4.53
N GLY A 142 -14.35 2.41 4.61
CA GLY A 142 -13.33 3.43 4.35
C GLY A 142 -11.97 2.82 4.11
N ILE A 143 -11.11 3.59 3.44
CA ILE A 143 -9.70 3.28 3.23
C ILE A 143 -8.86 4.48 3.68
N GLU A 144 -7.84 4.22 4.47
CA GLU A 144 -6.93 5.22 5.00
C GLU A 144 -5.48 4.95 4.54
N ALA A 145 -4.70 6.02 4.46
CA ALA A 145 -3.28 5.95 4.20
C ALA A 145 -2.56 7.07 4.94
N LEU A 146 -1.30 6.86 5.28
CA LEU A 146 -0.48 7.86 5.94
C LEU A 146 0.37 8.62 4.91
N ALA A 147 0.35 9.95 5.00
CA ALA A 147 1.29 10.81 4.28
C ALA A 147 2.08 11.67 5.28
N LEU A 148 3.41 11.71 5.13
CA LEU A 148 4.27 12.50 6.01
C LEU A 148 4.13 14.01 5.78
N PRO A 149 4.27 14.84 6.85
CA PRO A 149 4.28 16.29 6.72
C PRO A 149 5.39 16.75 5.76
N GLY A 150 5.01 17.49 4.72
CA GLY A 150 5.94 17.99 3.70
C GLY A 150 6.16 17.04 2.52
N ASP A 151 5.70 15.80 2.58
CA ASP A 151 5.65 14.90 1.42
C ASP A 151 4.44 15.22 0.53
N ARG A 152 4.58 16.33 -0.21
CA ARG A 152 3.52 16.79 -1.11
C ARG A 152 3.24 15.80 -2.23
N ALA A 153 4.24 15.06 -2.67
CA ALA A 153 4.07 14.09 -3.75
C ALA A 153 3.11 12.97 -3.33
N THR A 154 3.35 12.36 -2.16
CA THR A 154 2.48 11.32 -1.60
C THR A 154 1.09 11.86 -1.27
N LYS A 155 1.01 13.08 -0.68
CA LYS A 155 -0.29 13.72 -0.41
C LYS A 155 -1.08 13.93 -1.70
N ASN A 156 -0.48 14.55 -2.72
CA ASN A 156 -1.14 14.83 -4.01
C ASN A 156 -1.54 13.53 -4.71
N PHE A 157 -0.72 12.48 -4.60
CA PHE A 157 -1.05 11.16 -5.13
C PHE A 157 -2.35 10.63 -4.52
N PHE A 158 -2.49 10.62 -3.20
CA PHE A 158 -3.72 10.15 -2.55
C PHE A 158 -4.92 11.06 -2.83
N GLU A 159 -4.73 12.37 -2.89
CA GLU A 159 -5.80 13.32 -3.25
C GLU A 159 -6.31 13.10 -4.69
N ALA A 160 -5.41 12.77 -5.64
CA ALA A 160 -5.80 12.41 -7.01
C ALA A 160 -6.64 11.12 -7.09
N GLN A 161 -6.55 10.26 -6.06
CA GLN A 161 -7.37 9.06 -5.90
C GLN A 161 -8.67 9.32 -5.09
N GLY A 162 -9.03 10.57 -4.88
CA GLY A 162 -10.24 10.96 -4.13
C GLY A 162 -10.13 10.86 -2.62
N MET A 163 -8.94 10.59 -2.07
CA MET A 163 -8.72 10.58 -0.63
C MET A 163 -8.52 12.02 -0.11
N VAL A 164 -9.00 12.29 1.10
CA VAL A 164 -8.88 13.62 1.72
C VAL A 164 -8.22 13.52 3.09
N ALA A 165 -7.36 14.49 3.43
CA ALA A 165 -6.72 14.54 4.74
C ALA A 165 -7.76 14.72 5.86
N ARG A 166 -7.77 13.80 6.83
CA ARG A 166 -8.76 13.77 7.94
C ARG A 166 -8.13 13.95 9.32
N ALA A 167 -6.83 13.69 9.45
CA ALA A 167 -6.12 13.82 10.72
C ALA A 167 -4.71 14.35 10.50
N ILE A 168 -4.16 15.04 11.51
CA ILE A 168 -2.78 15.52 11.53
C ILE A 168 -2.18 15.14 12.89
N ILE A 169 -1.03 14.48 12.87
CA ILE A 169 -0.26 14.19 14.08
C ILE A 169 0.65 15.38 14.37
N VAL A 170 0.54 15.95 15.58
CA VAL A 170 1.44 17.01 16.05
C VAL A 170 2.45 16.42 17.05
N HIS A 171 3.73 16.76 16.88
CA HIS A 171 4.82 16.22 17.70
C HIS A 171 5.68 17.36 18.27
N ARG A 172 6.09 17.22 19.53
CA ARG A 172 7.09 18.05 20.18
C ARG A 172 8.14 17.17 20.81
N ARG A 173 9.40 17.35 20.43
CA ARG A 173 10.52 16.71 21.13
C ARG A 173 10.67 17.34 22.53
N LEU A 174 10.80 16.48 23.53
CA LEU A 174 11.11 16.88 24.90
C LEU A 174 12.59 16.58 25.13
N ASP A 175 13.44 17.58 24.87
CA ASP A 175 14.87 17.49 25.17
C ASP A 175 15.06 17.44 26.69
N ARG A 176 15.85 16.50 27.16
CA ARG A 176 16.33 16.45 28.54
C ARG A 176 17.69 17.08 28.62
#